data_2ce34e8d795d671a13de7b9ef9716036
#
_entry.id   2ce34e8d795d671a13de7b9ef9716036
#
_cell.length_a   1.000
_cell.length_b   1.000
_cell.length_c   1.000
_cell.angle_alpha   90.00
_cell.angle_beta   90.00
_cell.angle_gamma   90.00
#
_symmetry.space_group_name_H-M   'P 1'
#
loop_
_entity.id
_entity.type
_entity.pdbx_description
1 polymer ?
#
loop_
_entity_poly.entity_id
_entity_poly.type
_entity_poly.pdbx_seq_one_letter_code
_entity_poly.pdbx_strand_id
1 'polypeptide(L)'
;MATQASALTRDALAALPDSYFKAVDAKDVDAVLSHFAQDATLTVQTDHKTFSGAEEIRRMFTDFLANSRSVFHEITNIVVEEAAGKVSTEQNYVGELADGTKNDMHNCNFFDVDAEGKFSRMIIWMAGTNPLK
;
A
#
# COMPACT_ATOMS: atom_id res chain seq x y z
N MET A 1 7.37 -27.12 0.22
CA MET A 1 7.34 -26.59 0.78
C MET A 1 7.38 -25.43 0.77
N ALA A 2 7.04 -25.34 1.02
CA ALA A 2 6.82 -24.28 1.09
C ALA A 2 7.47 -23.33 1.23
N THR A 3 7.87 -23.00 1.12
CA THR A 3 8.24 -22.15 1.40
C THR A 3 8.17 -21.09 1.20
N GLN A 4 8.27 -20.56 1.02
CA GLN A 4 7.69 -19.68 1.21
C GLN A 4 8.06 -18.38 1.47
N ALA A 5 7.11 -17.31 1.60
CA ALA A 5 7.31 -15.96 2.07
C ALA A 5 8.18 -15.89 3.30
N SER A 6 8.14 -16.97 4.07
CA SER A 6 8.96 -17.10 5.27
C SER A 6 10.46 -17.06 4.99
N ALA A 7 10.87 -17.06 3.72
CA ALA A 7 12.28 -16.87 3.38
C ALA A 7 12.78 -15.46 3.69
N LEU A 8 11.88 -14.49 3.81
CA LEU A 8 12.25 -13.10 4.11
C LEU A 8 12.36 -12.90 5.62
N THR A 9 13.37 -12.11 6.01
CA THR A 9 13.55 -11.79 7.42
C THR A 9 12.51 -10.77 7.89
N ARG A 10 12.35 -10.66 9.20
CA ARG A 10 11.48 -9.64 9.79
C ARG A 10 11.87 -8.26 9.30
N ASP A 11 13.16 -7.94 9.28
CA ASP A 11 13.61 -6.60 8.87
C ASP A 11 13.35 -6.36 7.40
N ALA A 12 13.53 -7.36 6.55
CA ALA A 12 13.21 -7.24 5.13
C ALA A 12 11.73 -7.00 4.91
N LEU A 13 10.89 -7.74 5.65
CA LEU A 13 9.44 -7.56 5.57
C LEU A 13 9.03 -6.17 6.04
N ALA A 14 9.59 -5.72 7.17
CA ALA A 14 9.26 -4.41 7.72
C ALA A 14 9.66 -3.27 6.79
N ALA A 15 10.69 -3.44 5.98
CA ALA A 15 11.17 -2.41 5.07
C ALA A 15 10.26 -2.21 3.86
N LEU A 16 9.44 -3.20 3.52
CA LEU A 16 8.62 -3.13 2.30
C LEU A 16 7.55 -2.06 2.36
N PRO A 17 6.76 -1.92 3.46
CA PRO A 17 5.78 -0.83 3.52
C PRO A 17 6.43 0.56 3.44
N ASP A 18 7.57 0.75 4.07
CA ASP A 18 8.26 2.04 4.02
C ASP A 18 8.67 2.39 2.59
N SER A 19 9.25 1.42 1.89
CA SER A 19 9.63 1.59 0.49
C SER A 19 8.42 1.90 -0.38
N TYR A 20 7.31 1.20 -0.14
CA TYR A 20 6.07 1.40 -0.88
C TYR A 20 5.52 2.80 -0.65
N PHE A 21 5.40 3.25 0.61
CA PHE A 21 4.86 4.58 0.89
C PHE A 21 5.77 5.67 0.32
N LYS A 22 7.09 5.48 0.34
CA LYS A 22 8.00 6.44 -0.27
C LYS A 22 7.76 6.57 -1.77
N ALA A 23 7.49 5.47 -2.44
CA ALA A 23 7.18 5.49 -3.87
C ALA A 23 5.87 6.23 -4.14
N VAL A 24 4.85 6.01 -3.30
CA VAL A 24 3.57 6.72 -3.42
C VAL A 24 3.80 8.22 -3.20
N ASP A 25 4.53 8.58 -2.17
CA ASP A 25 4.78 9.98 -1.83
C ASP A 25 5.59 10.70 -2.91
N ALA A 26 6.46 9.97 -3.61
CA ALA A 26 7.21 10.51 -4.75
C ALA A 26 6.37 10.59 -6.02
N LYS A 27 5.15 10.06 -5.99
CA LYS A 27 4.23 10.00 -7.12
C LYS A 27 4.83 9.22 -8.30
N ASP A 28 5.61 8.20 -7.98
CA ASP A 28 6.29 7.34 -8.97
C ASP A 28 5.51 6.05 -9.13
N VAL A 29 4.61 6.02 -10.12
CA VAL A 29 3.71 4.88 -10.34
C VAL A 29 4.49 3.59 -10.61
N ASP A 30 5.55 3.66 -11.41
CA ASP A 30 6.33 2.46 -11.71
C ASP A 30 6.98 1.89 -10.46
N ALA A 31 7.52 2.74 -9.60
CA ALA A 31 8.10 2.30 -8.34
C ALA A 31 7.03 1.71 -7.41
N VAL A 32 5.83 2.31 -7.37
CA VAL A 32 4.71 1.77 -6.60
C VAL A 32 4.39 0.36 -7.08
N LEU A 33 4.20 0.19 -8.37
CA LEU A 33 3.80 -1.08 -8.96
C LEU A 33 4.88 -2.14 -8.83
N SER A 34 6.16 -1.74 -8.74
CA SER A 34 7.24 -2.71 -8.56
C SER A 34 7.11 -3.49 -7.25
N HIS A 35 6.28 -3.02 -6.31
CA HIS A 35 6.05 -3.71 -5.06
C HIS A 35 4.97 -4.78 -5.15
N PHE A 36 4.19 -4.83 -6.23
CA PHE A 36 3.01 -5.70 -6.33
C PHE A 36 3.27 -6.90 -7.24
N ALA A 37 2.72 -8.06 -6.85
CA ALA A 37 2.69 -9.22 -7.73
C ALA A 37 1.73 -8.95 -8.90
N GLN A 38 1.93 -9.67 -10.00
CA GLN A 38 1.13 -9.48 -11.20
C GLN A 38 -0.36 -9.72 -10.96
N ASP A 39 -0.70 -10.67 -10.11
CA ASP A 39 -2.07 -11.04 -9.78
C ASP A 39 -2.51 -10.52 -8.42
N ALA A 40 -1.83 -9.49 -7.90
CA ALA A 40 -2.14 -8.93 -6.60
C ALA A 40 -3.55 -8.35 -6.53
N THR A 41 -4.09 -8.27 -5.32
CA THR A 41 -5.32 -7.53 -5.07
C THR A 41 -5.04 -6.42 -4.06
N LEU A 42 -5.73 -5.30 -4.24
CA LEU A 42 -5.72 -4.20 -3.29
C LEU A 42 -7.17 -3.83 -2.98
N THR A 43 -7.54 -3.90 -1.72
CA THR A 43 -8.90 -3.61 -1.29
C THR A 43 -8.90 -2.40 -0.37
N VAL A 44 -9.71 -1.40 -0.70
CA VAL A 44 -10.03 -0.33 0.25
C VAL A 44 -11.25 -0.82 1.01
N GLN A 45 -11.01 -1.39 2.17
CA GLN A 45 -12.03 -2.12 2.91
C GLN A 45 -13.13 -1.18 3.43
N THR A 46 -12.76 0.06 3.71
CA THR A 46 -13.72 1.08 4.16
C THR A 46 -14.85 1.24 3.16
N ASP A 47 -14.57 1.12 1.86
CA ASP A 47 -15.55 1.29 0.79
C ASP A 47 -15.94 -0.04 0.14
N HIS A 48 -15.42 -1.16 0.61
CA HIS A 48 -15.64 -2.48 -0.01
C HIS A 48 -15.26 -2.49 -1.50
N LYS A 49 -14.16 -1.83 -1.84
CA LYS A 49 -13.71 -1.70 -3.23
C LYS A 49 -12.41 -2.45 -3.42
N THR A 50 -12.40 -3.41 -4.38
CA THR A 50 -11.21 -4.20 -4.68
C THR A 50 -10.73 -3.92 -6.10
N PHE A 51 -9.42 -3.72 -6.23
CA PHE A 51 -8.72 -3.63 -7.51
C PHE A 51 -7.96 -4.94 -7.68
N SER A 52 -8.23 -5.66 -8.78
CA SER A 52 -7.68 -6.99 -9.01
C SER A 52 -6.68 -6.97 -10.15
N GLY A 53 -5.45 -7.41 -9.84
CA GLY A 53 -4.37 -7.47 -10.79
C GLY A 53 -3.58 -6.18 -10.88
N ALA A 54 -2.31 -6.32 -11.27
CA ALA A 54 -1.38 -5.19 -11.31
C ALA A 54 -1.88 -4.08 -12.24
N GLU A 55 -2.60 -4.43 -13.31
CA GLU A 55 -3.07 -3.44 -14.27
C GLU A 55 -4.14 -2.53 -13.67
N GLU A 56 -5.12 -3.12 -12.95
CA GLU A 56 -6.14 -2.31 -12.27
C GLU A 56 -5.52 -1.46 -11.18
N ILE A 57 -4.57 -2.03 -10.43
CA ILE A 57 -3.89 -1.31 -9.37
C ILE A 57 -3.10 -0.13 -9.97
N ARG A 58 -2.42 -0.35 -11.10
CA ARG A 58 -1.69 0.72 -11.78
C ARG A 58 -2.62 1.86 -12.20
N ARG A 59 -3.76 1.50 -12.78
CA ARG A 59 -4.71 2.52 -13.23
C ARG A 59 -5.20 3.35 -12.05
N MET A 60 -5.52 2.70 -10.94
CA MET A 60 -5.98 3.40 -9.74
C MET A 60 -4.92 4.36 -9.22
N PHE A 61 -3.66 3.92 -9.11
CA PHE A 61 -2.60 4.82 -8.63
C PHE A 61 -2.29 5.94 -9.63
N THR A 62 -2.33 5.63 -10.93
CA THR A 62 -2.11 6.65 -11.95
C THR A 62 -3.12 7.79 -11.78
N ASP A 63 -4.40 7.44 -11.62
CA ASP A 63 -5.46 8.43 -11.47
C ASP A 63 -5.33 9.18 -10.14
N PHE A 64 -5.08 8.47 -9.05
CA PHE A 64 -4.96 9.11 -7.75
C PHE A 64 -3.79 10.08 -7.71
N LEU A 65 -2.62 9.66 -8.20
CA LEU A 65 -1.43 10.51 -8.14
C LEU A 65 -1.52 11.69 -9.09
N ALA A 66 -2.16 11.50 -10.27
CA ALA A 66 -2.39 12.61 -11.19
C ALA A 66 -3.35 13.64 -10.58
N ASN A 67 -4.27 13.20 -9.72
CA ASN A 67 -5.25 14.07 -9.07
C ASN A 67 -4.77 14.60 -7.72
N SER A 68 -3.51 14.38 -7.37
CA SER A 68 -2.96 14.80 -6.09
C SER A 68 -1.89 15.86 -6.30
N ARG A 69 -1.98 16.96 -5.58
CA ARG A 69 -0.90 17.96 -5.52
C ARG A 69 0.21 17.50 -4.63
N SER A 70 -0.14 16.90 -3.48
CA SER A 70 0.83 16.41 -2.53
C SER A 70 0.31 15.14 -1.87
N VAL A 71 1.24 14.24 -1.53
CA VAL A 71 0.95 12.98 -0.85
C VAL A 71 2.09 12.75 0.14
N PHE A 72 1.76 12.48 1.39
CA PHE A 72 2.77 12.19 2.40
C PHE A 72 2.23 11.16 3.38
N HIS A 73 3.05 10.12 3.63
CA HIS A 73 2.73 9.08 4.60
C HIS A 73 3.81 9.02 5.67
N GLU A 74 3.39 8.77 6.90
CA GLU A 74 4.30 8.55 8.01
C GLU A 74 3.84 7.32 8.78
N ILE A 75 4.66 6.27 8.78
CA ILE A 75 4.34 5.04 9.52
C ILE A 75 4.55 5.31 11.00
N THR A 76 3.51 5.06 11.80
CA THR A 76 3.56 5.26 13.24
C THR A 76 3.66 3.95 14.01
N ASN A 77 3.30 2.82 13.38
CA ASN A 77 3.39 1.51 14.02
C ASN A 77 3.51 0.45 12.93
N ILE A 78 4.28 -0.60 13.21
CA ILE A 78 4.45 -1.69 12.27
C ILE A 78 4.51 -3.01 13.04
N VAL A 79 3.77 -4.01 12.54
CA VAL A 79 3.72 -5.33 13.12
C VAL A 79 4.04 -6.34 12.03
N VAL A 80 4.92 -7.29 12.33
CA VAL A 80 5.37 -8.28 11.35
C VAL A 80 5.12 -9.68 11.92
N GLU A 81 4.48 -10.51 11.09
CA GLU A 81 4.39 -11.95 11.34
C GLU A 81 5.32 -12.61 10.33
N GLU A 82 6.54 -12.90 10.75
CA GLU A 82 7.61 -13.32 9.86
C GLU A 82 7.32 -14.63 9.17
N ALA A 83 6.84 -15.61 9.92
CA ALA A 83 6.62 -16.95 9.39
C ALA A 83 5.58 -16.98 8.27
N ALA A 84 4.58 -16.12 8.37
CA ALA A 84 3.49 -16.07 7.37
C ALA A 84 3.72 -15.02 6.29
N GLY A 85 4.77 -14.21 6.41
CA GLY A 85 5.03 -13.15 5.44
C GLY A 85 3.97 -12.05 5.47
N LYS A 86 3.51 -11.68 6.66
CA LYS A 86 2.46 -10.68 6.82
C LYS A 86 2.97 -9.47 7.58
N VAL A 87 2.54 -8.29 7.13
CA VAL A 87 2.92 -7.02 7.76
C VAL A 87 1.67 -6.19 7.92
N SER A 88 1.57 -5.47 9.03
CA SER A 88 0.51 -4.49 9.23
C SER A 88 1.12 -3.17 9.65
N THR A 89 0.57 -2.07 9.15
CA THR A 89 1.04 -0.73 9.52
C THR A 89 -0.12 0.14 9.96
N GLU A 90 0.18 1.06 10.87
CA GLU A 90 -0.63 2.25 11.07
C GLU A 90 0.19 3.41 10.54
N GLN A 91 -0.46 4.33 9.84
CA GLN A 91 0.26 5.47 9.27
C GLN A 91 -0.66 6.68 9.18
N ASN A 92 -0.05 7.85 9.29
CA ASN A 92 -0.72 9.09 8.97
C ASN A 92 -0.60 9.32 7.46
N TYR A 93 -1.68 9.76 6.85
CA TYR A 93 -1.69 10.20 5.46
C TYR A 93 -2.15 11.66 5.43
N VAL A 94 -1.32 12.52 4.85
CA VAL A 94 -1.66 13.93 4.66
C VAL A 94 -1.49 14.23 3.17
N GLY A 95 -2.49 14.84 2.56
CA GLY A 95 -2.42 15.13 1.14
C GLY A 95 -3.36 16.23 0.73
N GLU A 96 -3.14 16.73 -0.48
CA GLU A 96 -4.02 17.71 -1.09
C GLU A 96 -4.34 17.26 -2.50
N LEU A 97 -5.62 17.21 -2.84
CA LEU A 97 -6.06 16.86 -4.17
C LEU A 97 -6.00 18.08 -5.10
N ALA A 98 -6.09 17.82 -6.40
CA ALA A 98 -5.98 18.89 -7.41
C ALA A 98 -7.05 19.98 -7.24
N ASP A 99 -8.21 19.63 -6.69
CA ASP A 99 -9.31 20.58 -6.46
C ASP A 99 -9.16 21.36 -5.16
N GLY A 100 -8.07 21.14 -4.42
CA GLY A 100 -7.82 21.82 -3.16
C GLY A 100 -8.32 21.08 -1.92
N THR A 101 -8.99 19.94 -2.10
CA THR A 101 -9.43 19.12 -0.96
C THR A 101 -8.23 18.64 -0.17
N LYS A 102 -8.24 18.85 1.15
CA LYS A 102 -7.16 18.42 2.03
C LYS A 102 -7.58 17.20 2.81
N ASN A 103 -6.70 16.22 2.90
CA ASN A 103 -6.91 15.01 3.64
C ASN A 103 -5.89 14.90 4.76
N ASP A 104 -6.34 14.47 5.93
CA ASP A 104 -5.49 14.22 7.10
C ASP A 104 -6.10 13.03 7.78
N MET A 105 -5.52 11.84 7.53
CA MET A 105 -6.12 10.58 7.95
C MET A 105 -5.12 9.73 8.70
N HIS A 106 -5.63 8.91 9.62
CA HIS A 106 -4.84 7.88 10.28
C HIS A 106 -5.36 6.54 9.79
N ASN A 107 -4.59 5.88 8.94
CA ASN A 107 -5.02 4.68 8.24
C ASN A 107 -4.29 3.44 8.73
N CYS A 108 -4.81 2.28 8.38
CA CYS A 108 -4.21 0.99 8.72
C CYS A 108 -4.20 0.11 7.47
N ASN A 109 -3.03 -0.49 7.18
CA ASN A 109 -2.88 -1.40 6.05
C ASN A 109 -2.47 -2.78 6.53
N PHE A 110 -2.96 -3.80 5.83
CA PHE A 110 -2.47 -5.17 5.94
C PHE A 110 -1.84 -5.57 4.62
N PHE A 111 -0.63 -6.16 4.69
CA PHE A 111 0.13 -6.57 3.52
C PHE A 111 0.44 -8.05 3.62
N ASP A 112 0.12 -8.81 2.59
CA ASP A 112 0.60 -10.18 2.44
C ASP A 112 1.74 -10.14 1.43
N VAL A 113 2.90 -10.72 1.80
CA VAL A 113 4.11 -10.67 0.99
C VAL A 113 4.41 -12.09 0.52
N ASP A 114 4.63 -12.27 -0.80
CA ASP A 114 4.93 -13.57 -1.36
C ASP A 114 6.43 -13.90 -1.25
N ALA A 115 6.80 -15.08 -1.73
CA ALA A 115 8.17 -15.58 -1.61
C ALA A 115 9.19 -14.72 -2.37
N GLU A 116 8.72 -13.92 -3.30
CA GLU A 116 9.57 -13.05 -4.12
C GLU A 116 9.66 -11.63 -3.59
N GLY A 117 9.06 -11.39 -2.43
CA GLY A 117 9.09 -10.05 -1.81
C GLY A 117 8.08 -9.09 -2.40
N LYS A 118 7.04 -9.60 -3.06
CA LYS A 118 5.99 -8.76 -3.65
C LYS A 118 4.73 -8.84 -2.82
N PHE A 119 3.95 -7.75 -2.81
CA PHE A 119 2.63 -7.77 -2.18
C PHE A 119 1.69 -8.58 -3.04
N SER A 120 1.17 -9.66 -2.48
CA SER A 120 0.14 -10.46 -3.15
C SER A 120 -1.25 -9.97 -2.77
N ARG A 121 -1.39 -9.30 -1.63
CA ARG A 121 -2.67 -8.79 -1.15
C ARG A 121 -2.41 -7.60 -0.24
N MET A 122 -3.16 -6.53 -0.46
CA MET A 122 -3.11 -5.36 0.40
C MET A 122 -4.53 -4.97 0.77
N ILE A 123 -4.78 -4.73 2.06
CA ILE A 123 -6.05 -4.22 2.55
C ILE A 123 -5.77 -2.89 3.22
N ILE A 124 -6.59 -1.89 2.90
CA ILE A 124 -6.47 -0.55 3.47
C ILE A 124 -7.76 -0.21 4.21
N TRP A 125 -7.63 0.17 5.48
CA TRP A 125 -8.71 0.76 6.24
C TRP A 125 -8.42 2.25 6.36
N MET A 126 -9.36 3.08 5.94
CA MET A 126 -9.18 4.54 5.94
C MET A 126 -10.09 5.19 6.97
N ALA A 127 -9.62 6.29 7.54
CA ALA A 127 -10.34 7.00 8.59
C ALA A 127 -11.45 7.90 8.05
N GLY A 128 -11.62 8.00 6.75
CA GLY A 128 -12.60 8.91 6.17
C GLY A 128 -12.86 8.62 4.72
N THR A 129 -13.12 9.66 3.95
CA THR A 129 -13.46 9.53 2.54
C THR A 129 -12.27 8.96 1.76
N ASN A 130 -12.54 7.98 0.92
CA ASN A 130 -11.51 7.32 0.13
C ASN A 130 -11.06 8.24 -1.02
N PRO A 131 -9.81 8.73 -1.00
CA PRO A 131 -9.31 9.55 -2.10
C PRO A 131 -8.84 8.74 -3.30
N LEU A 132 -8.85 7.42 -3.19
CA LEU A 132 -8.34 6.55 -4.25
C LEU A 132 -9.38 6.17 -5.31
N LYS A 133 -10.62 6.47 -5.07
CA LYS A 133 -11.67 6.09 -6.03
C LYS A 133 -11.89 7.12 -7.13
#